data_c0d7d4a98b1fb46022787b7c473b98fc
#
_entry.id   c0d7d4a98b1fb46022787b7c473b98fc
#
_cell.length_a   1.000
_cell.length_b   1.000
_cell.length_c   1.000
_cell.angle_alpha   90.00
_cell.angle_beta   90.00
_cell.angle_gamma   90.00
#
_symmetry.space_group_name_H-M   'P 1'
#
loop_
_entity.id
_entity.type
_entity.pdbx_description
1 polymer ?
#
loop_
_entity_poly.entity_id
_entity_poly.type
_entity_poly.pdbx_seq_one_letter_code
_entity_poly.pdbx_strand_id
1 'polypeptide(L)'
;FCSIGQYAILGGCSKITQDVIPFSMSDGNPQSLDGLNLVGLKRNNFSTEDIRTIKEIYKDLFMSDELVWTERVQTAKKVYANSPIAMQIIDFIENKSRRIICKPRQRHNTESSSEN
;
A
#
# COMPACT_ATOMS: atom_id res chain seq x y z
N PHE A 1 -9.45 -12.99 -10.75
CA PHE A 1 -8.37 -12.11 -11.22
C PHE A 1 -8.13 -10.98 -10.21
N CYS A 2 -6.88 -10.78 -9.83
CA CYS A 2 -6.50 -9.69 -8.95
C CYS A 2 -6.01 -8.49 -9.76
N SER A 3 -6.15 -7.31 -9.20
CA SER A 3 -5.64 -6.08 -9.79
C SER A 3 -4.30 -5.73 -9.16
N ILE A 4 -3.31 -5.43 -9.99
CA ILE A 4 -1.97 -5.07 -9.53
C ILE A 4 -1.68 -3.65 -10.01
N GLY A 5 -1.36 -2.78 -9.07
CA GLY A 5 -1.12 -1.37 -9.39
C GLY A 5 0.20 -1.12 -10.09
N GLN A 6 0.36 0.08 -10.63
CA GLN A 6 1.58 0.49 -11.33
C GLN A 6 2.79 0.40 -10.43
N TYR A 7 3.90 -0.04 -10.99
CA TYR A 7 5.19 -0.11 -10.30
C TYR A 7 5.18 -0.99 -9.05
N ALA A 8 4.19 -1.86 -8.88
CA ALA A 8 4.19 -2.82 -7.80
C ALA A 8 5.13 -3.98 -8.14
N ILE A 9 5.72 -4.58 -7.11
CA ILE A 9 6.56 -5.77 -7.24
C ILE A 9 5.91 -6.93 -6.50
N LEU A 10 5.95 -8.10 -7.14
CA LEU A 10 5.45 -9.33 -6.55
C LEU A 10 6.63 -10.26 -6.32
N GLY A 11 6.70 -10.87 -5.14
CA GLY A 11 7.74 -11.83 -4.83
C GLY A 11 7.61 -13.09 -5.68
N GLY A 12 8.75 -13.74 -5.94
CA GLY A 12 8.81 -14.85 -6.88
C GLY A 12 8.00 -16.07 -6.49
N CYS A 13 7.82 -16.32 -5.19
CA CYS A 13 7.07 -17.47 -4.71
C CYS A 13 5.74 -17.07 -4.10
N SER A 14 5.20 -15.94 -4.51
CA SER A 14 3.97 -15.41 -3.94
C SER A 14 2.74 -16.11 -4.48
N LYS A 15 1.74 -16.26 -3.63
CA LYS A 15 0.41 -16.65 -4.06
C LYS A 15 -0.45 -15.40 -4.03
N ILE A 16 -0.90 -14.96 -5.21
CA ILE A 16 -1.60 -13.68 -5.34
C ILE A 16 -3.10 -13.90 -5.31
N THR A 17 -3.72 -13.54 -4.20
CA THR A 17 -5.16 -13.66 -4.00
C THR A 17 -5.81 -12.33 -3.66
N GLN A 18 -5.03 -11.28 -3.45
CA GLN A 18 -5.52 -9.97 -3.08
C GLN A 18 -4.91 -8.90 -3.99
N ASP A 19 -5.63 -7.79 -4.14
CA ASP A 19 -5.17 -6.71 -5.00
C ASP A 19 -4.00 -5.97 -4.37
N VAL A 20 -3.06 -5.55 -5.20
CA VAL A 20 -1.82 -4.90 -4.73
C VAL A 20 -1.82 -3.45 -5.20
N ILE A 21 -1.74 -2.51 -4.25
CA ILE A 21 -1.79 -1.09 -4.58
C ILE A 21 -0.55 -0.66 -5.37
N PRO A 22 -0.66 0.46 -6.12
CA PRO A 22 0.50 0.98 -6.87
C PRO A 22 1.69 1.25 -5.96
N PHE A 23 2.88 1.12 -6.52
CA PHE A 23 4.16 1.50 -5.90
C PHE A 23 4.58 0.63 -4.73
N SER A 24 3.93 -0.49 -4.50
CA SER A 24 4.19 -1.32 -3.32
C SER A 24 4.82 -2.66 -3.68
N MET A 25 5.16 -3.43 -2.64
CA MET A 25 5.70 -4.77 -2.79
C MET A 25 4.81 -5.75 -2.03
N SER A 26 4.52 -6.87 -2.66
CA SER A 26 3.74 -7.93 -2.05
C SER A 26 4.47 -9.25 -2.18
N ASP A 27 4.39 -10.09 -1.16
CA ASP A 27 5.14 -11.33 -1.11
C ASP A 27 4.43 -12.36 -0.25
N GLY A 28 4.82 -13.60 -0.43
CA GLY A 28 4.51 -14.65 0.51
C GLY A 28 3.23 -15.42 0.24
N ASN A 29 3.06 -16.45 1.06
CA ASN A 29 1.89 -17.31 1.09
C ASN A 29 1.67 -17.69 2.55
N PRO A 30 0.72 -17.04 3.25
CA PRO A 30 -0.24 -16.10 2.72
C PRO A 30 0.37 -14.78 2.27
N GLN A 31 -0.31 -14.12 1.35
CA GLN A 31 0.15 -12.87 0.78
C GLN A 31 0.16 -11.75 1.82
N SER A 32 1.19 -10.92 1.78
CA SER A 32 1.23 -9.73 2.63
C SER A 32 1.87 -8.58 1.85
N LEU A 33 1.56 -7.36 2.29
CA LEU A 33 2.16 -6.16 1.72
C LEU A 33 3.43 -5.84 2.51
N ASP A 34 4.57 -5.84 1.83
CA ASP A 34 5.86 -5.73 2.50
C ASP A 34 6.45 -4.33 2.48
N GLY A 35 5.75 -3.37 1.92
CA GLY A 35 6.22 -2.01 1.89
C GLY A 35 6.17 -1.43 0.49
N LEU A 36 7.02 -0.46 0.22
CA LEU A 36 7.03 0.26 -1.04
C LEU A 36 8.19 -0.16 -1.91
N ASN A 37 7.99 -0.10 -3.23
CA ASN A 37 9.00 -0.40 -4.22
C ASN A 37 9.92 0.81 -4.42
N LEU A 38 10.69 1.16 -3.39
CA LEU A 38 11.51 2.37 -3.44
C LEU A 38 12.59 2.32 -4.51
N VAL A 39 13.18 1.13 -4.71
CA VAL A 39 14.20 0.96 -5.74
C VAL A 39 13.62 1.24 -7.12
N GLY A 40 12.44 0.69 -7.41
CA GLY A 40 11.79 0.91 -8.69
C GLY A 40 11.40 2.36 -8.91
N LEU A 41 10.93 3.03 -7.85
CA LEU A 41 10.57 4.43 -7.96
C LEU A 41 11.78 5.30 -8.28
N LYS A 42 12.91 5.05 -7.62
CA LYS A 42 14.13 5.79 -7.88
C LYS A 42 14.66 5.52 -9.28
N ARG A 43 14.61 4.26 -9.73
CA ARG A 43 15.06 3.90 -11.07
C ARG A 43 14.23 4.55 -12.16
N ASN A 44 12.96 4.81 -11.89
CA ASN A 44 12.05 5.42 -12.86
C ASN A 44 11.95 6.92 -12.67
N ASN A 45 12.90 7.51 -11.97
CA ASN A 45 13.07 8.97 -11.85
C ASN A 45 11.91 9.67 -11.17
N PHE A 46 11.24 9.00 -10.24
CA PHE A 46 10.25 9.67 -9.40
C PHE A 46 10.97 10.71 -8.53
N SER A 47 10.35 11.87 -8.40
CA SER A 47 10.97 12.93 -7.62
C SER A 47 11.01 12.58 -6.13
N THR A 48 11.91 13.21 -5.40
CA THR A 48 12.00 13.03 -3.95
C THR A 48 10.67 13.41 -3.29
N GLU A 49 10.03 14.45 -3.80
CA GLU A 49 8.75 14.90 -3.27
C GLU A 49 7.66 13.85 -3.49
N ASP A 50 7.60 13.28 -4.69
CA ASP A 50 6.61 12.23 -4.99
C ASP A 50 6.84 11.00 -4.11
N ILE A 51 8.09 10.60 -3.94
CA ILE A 51 8.41 9.45 -3.09
C ILE A 51 8.01 9.73 -1.64
N ARG A 52 8.23 10.95 -1.16
CA ARG A 52 7.81 11.33 0.18
C ARG A 52 6.29 11.24 0.32
N THR A 53 5.56 11.74 -0.67
CA THR A 53 4.10 11.68 -0.65
C THR A 53 3.60 10.24 -0.63
N ILE A 54 4.20 9.37 -1.45
CA ILE A 54 3.84 7.96 -1.46
C ILE A 54 4.07 7.33 -0.09
N LYS A 55 5.20 7.64 0.54
CA LYS A 55 5.47 7.13 1.89
C LYS A 55 4.44 7.62 2.90
N GLU A 56 4.05 8.89 2.81
CA GLU A 56 3.10 9.46 3.75
C GLU A 56 1.72 8.82 3.61
N ILE A 57 1.23 8.67 2.39
CA ILE A 57 -0.09 8.08 2.21
C ILE A 57 -0.09 6.60 2.59
N TYR A 58 0.99 5.88 2.30
CA TYR A 58 1.12 4.49 2.71
C TYR A 58 1.00 4.37 4.23
N LYS A 59 1.71 5.24 4.95
CA LYS A 59 1.67 5.26 6.39
C LYS A 59 0.27 5.57 6.91
N ASP A 60 -0.38 6.56 6.32
CA ASP A 60 -1.71 6.96 6.77
C ASP A 60 -2.75 5.86 6.54
N LEU A 61 -2.61 5.11 5.45
CA LEU A 61 -3.57 4.07 5.12
C LEU A 61 -3.35 2.79 5.93
N PHE A 62 -2.09 2.42 6.18
CA PHE A 62 -1.79 1.08 6.71
C PHE A 62 -1.19 1.07 8.10
N MET A 63 -0.66 2.18 8.57
CA MET A 63 0.04 2.23 9.86
C MET A 63 -0.76 2.91 10.96
N SER A 64 -1.93 3.40 10.66
CA SER A 64 -2.79 4.05 11.64
C SER A 64 -3.92 3.11 12.05
N ASP A 65 -4.16 3.00 13.34
CA ASP A 65 -5.24 2.17 13.85
C ASP A 65 -6.42 2.98 14.37
N GLU A 66 -6.39 4.28 14.19
CA GLU A 66 -7.38 5.15 14.80
C GLU A 66 -8.73 5.10 14.10
N LEU A 67 -8.73 4.82 12.80
CA LEU A 67 -9.95 4.81 12.01
C LEU A 67 -10.10 3.47 11.30
N VAL A 68 -11.34 3.10 10.98
CA VAL A 68 -11.55 1.92 10.14
C VAL A 68 -11.10 2.22 8.72
N TRP A 69 -10.87 1.16 7.95
CA TRP A 69 -10.29 1.28 6.60
C TRP A 69 -11.01 2.26 5.71
N THR A 70 -12.34 2.17 5.65
CA THR A 70 -13.13 3.06 4.79
C THR A 70 -12.91 4.52 5.16
N GLU A 71 -12.86 4.81 6.45
CA GLU A 71 -12.64 6.18 6.91
C GLU A 71 -11.22 6.65 6.62
N ARG A 72 -10.24 5.75 6.74
CA ARG A 72 -8.86 6.10 6.39
C ARG A 72 -8.75 6.50 4.92
N VAL A 73 -9.40 5.75 4.04
CA VAL A 73 -9.38 6.05 2.61
C VAL A 73 -10.05 7.40 2.34
N GLN A 74 -11.19 7.65 2.96
CA GLN A 74 -11.89 8.94 2.76
C GLN A 74 -11.08 10.11 3.30
N THR A 75 -10.44 9.94 4.44
CA THR A 75 -9.59 10.98 4.99
C THR A 75 -8.39 11.26 4.09
N ALA A 76 -7.74 10.20 3.60
CA ALA A 76 -6.62 10.36 2.68
C ALA A 76 -7.05 11.06 1.40
N LYS A 77 -8.23 10.74 0.90
CA LYS A 77 -8.77 11.37 -0.30
C LYS A 77 -8.87 12.89 -0.13
N LYS A 78 -9.25 13.34 1.04
CA LYS A 78 -9.35 14.78 1.33
C LYS A 78 -7.97 15.40 1.52
N VAL A 79 -7.11 14.76 2.29
CA VAL A 79 -5.79 15.30 2.63
C VAL A 79 -4.92 15.41 1.39
N TYR A 80 -4.98 14.41 0.51
CA TYR A 80 -4.10 14.35 -0.65
C TYR A 80 -4.79 14.73 -1.96
N ALA A 81 -5.91 15.45 -1.89
CA ALA A 81 -6.72 15.76 -3.07
C ALA A 81 -5.92 16.50 -4.15
N ASN A 82 -4.93 17.27 -3.76
CA ASN A 82 -4.14 18.06 -4.71
C ASN A 82 -2.87 17.34 -5.18
N SER A 83 -2.66 16.09 -4.79
CA SER A 83 -1.49 15.32 -5.18
C SER A 83 -1.87 14.29 -6.23
N PRO A 84 -1.46 14.47 -7.50
CA PRO A 84 -1.78 13.46 -8.52
C PRO A 84 -1.21 12.10 -8.20
N ILE A 85 -0.01 12.04 -7.61
CA ILE A 85 0.63 10.76 -7.33
C ILE A 85 -0.11 10.00 -6.23
N ALA A 86 -0.56 10.71 -5.18
CA ALA A 86 -1.33 10.09 -4.12
C ALA A 86 -2.69 9.66 -4.61
N MET A 87 -3.30 10.44 -5.50
CA MET A 87 -4.61 10.10 -6.04
C MET A 87 -4.57 8.88 -6.94
N GLN A 88 -3.42 8.51 -7.48
CA GLN A 88 -3.32 7.24 -8.20
C GLN A 88 -3.56 6.06 -7.28
N ILE A 89 -3.05 6.13 -6.04
CA ILE A 89 -3.29 5.08 -5.06
C ILE A 89 -4.77 5.05 -4.67
N ILE A 90 -5.35 6.20 -4.39
CA ILE A 90 -6.75 6.29 -4.01
C ILE A 90 -7.66 5.78 -5.14
N ASP A 91 -7.39 6.21 -6.37
CA ASP A 91 -8.17 5.78 -7.51
C ASP A 91 -8.10 4.27 -7.70
N PHE A 92 -6.92 3.68 -7.50
CA PHE A 92 -6.78 2.24 -7.59
C PHE A 92 -7.67 1.56 -6.56
N ILE A 93 -7.63 2.04 -5.30
CA ILE A 93 -8.42 1.43 -4.23
C ILE A 93 -9.91 1.54 -4.52
N GLU A 94 -10.37 2.71 -4.97
CA GLU A 94 -11.80 2.95 -5.13
C GLU A 94 -12.37 2.41 -6.44
N ASN A 95 -11.59 2.48 -7.52
CA ASN A 95 -12.15 2.27 -8.85
C ASN A 95 -11.55 1.09 -9.61
N LYS A 96 -10.36 0.63 -9.26
CA LYS A 96 -9.69 -0.41 -10.02
C LYS A 96 -9.55 -1.71 -9.27
N SER A 97 -9.63 -1.68 -7.95
CA SER A 97 -9.52 -2.88 -7.15
C SER A 97 -10.79 -3.71 -7.28
N ARG A 98 -10.63 -5.00 -7.45
CA ARG A 98 -11.76 -5.92 -7.60
C ARG A 98 -11.85 -6.92 -6.47
N ARG A 99 -10.82 -7.01 -5.65
CA ARG A 99 -10.77 -7.94 -4.53
C ARG A 99 -10.31 -7.21 -3.30
N ILE A 100 -10.13 -7.94 -2.21
CA ILE A 100 -9.62 -7.35 -0.98
C ILE A 100 -8.23 -6.78 -1.24
N ILE A 101 -7.96 -5.58 -0.73
CA ILE A 101 -6.65 -4.96 -0.84
C ILE A 101 -5.67 -5.68 0.06
N CYS A 102 -4.50 -6.04 -0.48
CA CYS A 102 -3.44 -6.65 0.30
C CYS A 102 -2.90 -5.64 1.31
N LYS A 103 -2.76 -6.07 2.56
CA LYS A 103 -2.35 -5.21 3.67
C LYS A 103 -1.10 -5.75 4.33
N PRO A 104 -0.37 -4.92 5.06
CA PRO A 104 0.76 -5.40 5.85
C PRO A 104 0.33 -6.42 6.89
N ARG A 105 1.26 -7.32 7.24
CA ARG A 105 1.02 -8.31 8.27
C ARG A 105 0.79 -7.61 9.60
N GLN A 106 -0.12 -8.15 10.42
CA GLN A 106 -0.34 -7.56 11.72
C GLN A 106 0.84 -7.82 12.63
N ARG A 107 1.25 -6.81 13.37
CA ARG A 107 2.43 -6.92 14.19
C ARG A 107 2.15 -7.22 15.64
N HIS A 108 1.01 -6.80 16.15
CA HIS A 108 0.75 -6.97 17.56
C HIS A 108 0.77 -8.42 17.99
N ASN A 109 0.55 -9.34 17.08
CA ASN A 109 0.59 -10.74 17.39
C ASN A 109 1.99 -11.27 17.55
N THR A 110 2.96 -10.55 17.09
CA THR A 110 4.31 -11.05 17.08
C THR A 110 5.15 -10.43 18.14
N GLU A 111 4.76 -9.33 18.66
CA GLU A 111 5.61 -8.71 19.54
C GLU A 111 5.07 -8.60 20.86
N SER A 112 3.97 -8.64 20.90
CA SER A 112 3.48 -8.43 22.13
C SER A 112 3.81 -9.49 23.03
N SER A 113 3.99 -9.72 22.96
CA SER A 113 4.38 -10.61 23.50
C SER A 113 5.49 -10.62 24.09
N SER A 114 5.59 -9.94 23.74
CA SER A 114 6.48 -9.89 23.91
C SER A 114 6.93 -9.48 24.17
N GLU A 115 6.82 -8.97 23.77
CA GLU A 115 7.31 -8.56 23.65
C GLU A 115 7.40 -8.41 23.87
N ASN A 116 7.30 -8.37 24.00
CA ASN A 116 7.54 -8.26 23.77
C ASN A 116 7.67 -8.32 23.83
#